data_1bc85ad9f929e2b866ee95a15a06f0a8
#
_entry.id   1bc85ad9f929e2b866ee95a15a06f0a8
#
_cell.length_a   1.000
_cell.length_b   1.000
_cell.length_c   1.000
_cell.angle_alpha   90.00
_cell.angle_beta   90.00
_cell.angle_gamma   90.00
#
_symmetry.space_group_name_H-M   'P 1'
#
loop_
_entity.id
_entity.type
_entity.pdbx_description
1 polymer ?
#
loop_
_entity_poly.entity_id
_entity_poly.type
_entity_poly.pdbx_seq_one_letter_code
_entity_poly.pdbx_strand_id
1 'polypeptide(L)'
;MKLIEQILDKENIRAALEKVIANKGAAGIDGMKVEDLRDYMNANWTSIKQSILERSYKPAPVRRVEIPKPNGGVRKLGIPTVVDRTLQQSIVQILTPIFEAEFQENSYGFRPGRSCEQAVLKLLEYLNDGYEWIVDIDLEKFFDNVPQDKLMSYVGRVIHDPDTESLIRKYLKSGVMENGMYEATELGTPQGGNLSPLLSNVMLNELDKELVNRGLRYVRYADDCVIAVSSSASANRVMHTITKWIEQKLGLKVNATKTHVCRPSKLKYLGFGFYKSPQTKQWTARPHESSVEKFQRKLKKLCKRSWSISMTDRIAMLNSVTRGWINYFAIGAMKGKMEKIDEHLRTMLRKVIWKQWKTPQKRAWGLRKLGVDNDLAKLTSYCGDRYEWVVRRTCVARVISKEILTRRGLVSCLDYYMIRHSLKTN
;
A
#
# COMPACT_ATOMS: atom_id res chain seq x y z
N MET A 1 -3.45 3.68 37.02
CA MET A 1 -4.52 4.09 36.10
C MET A 1 -4.87 2.88 35.25
N LYS A 2 -6.15 2.47 35.21
CA LYS A 2 -6.58 1.33 34.38
C LYS A 2 -6.31 1.61 32.91
N LEU A 3 -6.16 0.57 32.12
CA LEU A 3 -5.85 0.71 30.69
C LEU A 3 -6.95 1.48 29.94
N ILE A 4 -8.22 1.17 30.25
CA ILE A 4 -9.36 1.90 29.68
C ILE A 4 -9.32 3.41 30.02
N GLU A 5 -8.86 3.78 31.20
CA GLU A 5 -8.74 5.19 31.60
C GLU A 5 -7.67 5.92 30.79
N GLN A 6 -6.54 5.24 30.47
CA GLN A 6 -5.51 5.79 29.59
C GLN A 6 -6.02 5.96 28.16
N ILE A 7 -6.80 4.99 27.66
CA ILE A 7 -7.42 5.07 26.33
C ILE A 7 -8.36 6.27 26.23
N LEU A 8 -9.15 6.53 27.31
CA LEU A 8 -10.13 7.62 27.38
C LEU A 8 -9.57 8.91 27.96
N ASP A 9 -8.25 8.99 28.13
CA ASP A 9 -7.58 10.21 28.56
C ASP A 9 -7.75 11.33 27.53
N LYS A 10 -7.88 12.57 28.03
CA LYS A 10 -8.18 13.74 27.19
C LYS A 10 -7.12 13.97 26.12
N GLU A 11 -5.85 13.85 26.46
CA GLU A 11 -4.76 14.09 25.50
C GLU A 11 -4.67 12.95 24.48
N ASN A 12 -4.91 11.70 24.89
CA ASN A 12 -4.95 10.56 23.97
C ASN A 12 -6.11 10.67 22.96
N ILE A 13 -7.31 11.04 23.43
CA ILE A 13 -8.47 11.26 22.55
C ILE A 13 -8.22 12.42 21.62
N ARG A 14 -7.63 13.53 22.09
CA ARG A 14 -7.28 14.67 21.24
C ARG A 14 -6.31 14.27 20.13
N ALA A 15 -5.26 13.53 20.45
CA ALA A 15 -4.30 13.04 19.46
C ALA A 15 -4.96 12.08 18.45
N ALA A 16 -5.88 11.23 18.89
CA ALA A 16 -6.65 10.35 18.02
C ALA A 16 -7.56 11.12 17.06
N LEU A 17 -8.26 12.12 17.58
CA LEU A 17 -9.14 13.00 16.80
C LEU A 17 -8.37 13.74 15.71
N GLU A 18 -7.21 14.33 16.03
CA GLU A 18 -6.38 15.02 15.02
C GLU A 18 -5.90 14.07 13.91
N LYS A 19 -5.53 12.84 14.25
CA LYS A 19 -5.15 11.84 13.25
C LYS A 19 -6.31 11.46 12.32
N VAL A 20 -7.53 11.31 12.87
CA VAL A 20 -8.72 10.98 12.07
C VAL A 20 -9.08 12.15 11.14
N ILE A 21 -9.02 13.39 11.62
CA ILE A 21 -9.25 14.58 10.80
C ILE A 21 -8.20 14.70 9.69
N ALA A 22 -6.92 14.53 10.02
CA ALA A 22 -5.83 14.63 9.05
C ALA A 22 -5.94 13.60 7.91
N ASN A 23 -6.51 12.43 8.17
CA ASN A 23 -6.71 11.38 7.17
C ASN A 23 -7.84 11.68 6.16
N LYS A 24 -8.70 12.65 6.41
CA LYS A 24 -9.79 13.07 5.52
C LYS A 24 -10.62 11.91 4.96
N GLY A 25 -10.89 10.91 5.79
CA GLY A 25 -11.58 9.69 5.37
C GLY A 25 -13.08 9.91 5.12
N ALA A 26 -13.69 9.04 4.32
CA ALA A 26 -15.12 9.10 4.02
C ALA A 26 -16.03 8.91 5.25
N ALA A 27 -17.25 9.43 5.23
CA ALA A 27 -18.24 9.27 6.28
C ALA A 27 -18.66 7.80 6.47
N GLY A 28 -19.03 7.43 7.70
CA GLY A 28 -19.62 6.13 8.05
C GLY A 28 -21.08 6.01 7.61
N ILE A 29 -21.85 5.20 8.33
CA ILE A 29 -23.29 5.01 8.09
C ILE A 29 -24.14 6.22 8.49
N ASP A 30 -23.63 7.01 9.45
CA ASP A 30 -24.26 8.21 9.99
C ASP A 30 -24.15 9.44 9.05
N GLY A 31 -23.34 9.34 8.00
CA GLY A 31 -23.08 10.42 7.07
C GLY A 31 -22.23 11.57 7.64
N MET A 32 -21.80 11.51 8.90
CA MET A 32 -20.97 12.52 9.55
C MET A 32 -19.61 12.63 8.86
N LYS A 33 -19.21 13.83 8.50
CA LYS A 33 -17.90 14.13 7.90
C LYS A 33 -16.85 14.41 8.97
N VAL A 34 -15.59 14.34 8.56
CA VAL A 34 -14.45 14.63 9.47
C VAL A 34 -14.41 16.10 9.90
N GLU A 35 -14.98 17.00 9.11
CA GLU A 35 -15.08 18.43 9.44
C GLU A 35 -15.97 18.68 10.65
N ASP A 36 -17.05 17.90 10.81
CA ASP A 36 -18.04 18.01 11.88
C ASP A 36 -17.60 17.34 13.18
N LEU A 37 -16.58 16.48 13.10
CA LEU A 37 -16.17 15.57 14.19
C LEU A 37 -15.74 16.32 15.45
N ARG A 38 -15.00 17.43 15.34
CA ARG A 38 -14.48 18.17 16.48
C ARG A 38 -15.61 18.74 17.35
N ASP A 39 -16.59 19.40 16.70
CA ASP A 39 -17.71 20.01 17.40
C ASP A 39 -18.61 18.96 18.04
N TYR A 40 -18.85 17.85 17.32
CA TYR A 40 -19.60 16.72 17.84
C TYR A 40 -18.93 16.09 19.07
N MET A 41 -17.62 15.85 19.03
CA MET A 41 -16.88 15.30 20.16
C MET A 41 -16.87 16.24 21.37
N ASN A 42 -16.71 17.55 21.15
CA ASN A 42 -16.77 18.53 22.24
C ASN A 42 -18.13 18.53 22.96
N ALA A 43 -19.22 18.42 22.21
CA ALA A 43 -20.58 18.42 22.76
C ALA A 43 -20.93 17.08 23.45
N ASN A 44 -20.45 15.95 22.96
CA ASN A 44 -20.93 14.62 23.37
C ASN A 44 -19.90 13.79 24.14
N TRP A 45 -18.65 14.25 24.30
CA TRP A 45 -17.57 13.46 24.86
C TRP A 45 -17.87 12.89 26.26
N THR A 46 -18.47 13.69 27.14
CA THR A 46 -18.82 13.25 28.51
C THR A 46 -19.76 12.06 28.49
N SER A 47 -20.80 12.11 27.67
CA SER A 47 -21.76 11.01 27.52
C SER A 47 -21.12 9.78 26.89
N ILE A 48 -20.31 9.94 25.83
CA ILE A 48 -19.59 8.84 25.19
C ILE A 48 -18.65 8.17 26.19
N LYS A 49 -17.83 8.95 26.91
CA LYS A 49 -16.92 8.44 27.93
C LYS A 49 -17.64 7.63 28.99
N GLN A 50 -18.74 8.18 29.52
CA GLN A 50 -19.54 7.53 30.56
C GLN A 50 -20.09 6.20 30.05
N SER A 51 -20.66 6.17 28.85
CA SER A 51 -21.23 4.93 28.25
C SER A 51 -20.16 3.84 28.03
N ILE A 52 -18.90 4.22 27.74
CA ILE A 52 -17.80 3.27 27.61
C ILE A 52 -17.44 2.69 28.99
N LEU A 53 -17.30 3.55 30.01
CA LEU A 53 -16.97 3.12 31.39
C LEU A 53 -18.07 2.22 31.98
N GLU A 54 -19.32 2.48 31.66
CA GLU A 54 -20.47 1.67 32.05
C GLU A 54 -20.66 0.43 31.18
N ARG A 55 -19.82 0.19 30.19
CA ARG A 55 -19.94 -0.86 29.19
C ARG A 55 -21.27 -0.82 28.41
N SER A 56 -21.95 0.31 28.35
CA SER A 56 -23.20 0.49 27.61
C SER A 56 -22.98 0.98 26.17
N TYR A 57 -21.79 1.51 25.83
CA TYR A 57 -21.42 1.96 24.49
C TYR A 57 -21.64 0.88 23.44
N LYS A 58 -22.32 1.23 22.36
CA LYS A 58 -22.57 0.34 21.20
C LYS A 58 -21.93 0.97 19.96
N PRO A 59 -20.82 0.41 19.43
CA PRO A 59 -20.26 0.85 18.15
C PRO A 59 -21.30 0.73 17.04
N ALA A 60 -21.28 1.69 16.11
CA ALA A 60 -22.14 1.64 14.95
C ALA A 60 -21.65 0.56 13.95
N PRO A 61 -22.56 -0.07 13.19
CA PRO A 61 -22.17 -0.97 12.11
C PRO A 61 -21.28 -0.25 11.07
N VAL A 62 -20.32 -0.95 10.48
CA VAL A 62 -19.50 -0.38 9.43
C VAL A 62 -20.27 -0.27 8.11
N ARG A 63 -20.10 0.83 7.38
CA ARG A 63 -20.67 0.98 6.04
C ARG A 63 -19.85 0.21 5.02
N ARG A 64 -20.47 -0.78 4.35
CA ARG A 64 -19.82 -1.57 3.30
C ARG A 64 -19.58 -0.75 2.04
N VAL A 65 -18.36 -0.86 1.51
CA VAL A 65 -17.99 -0.30 0.20
C VAL A 65 -17.18 -1.33 -0.56
N GLU A 66 -17.54 -1.54 -1.83
CA GLU A 66 -16.83 -2.46 -2.71
C GLU A 66 -15.81 -1.71 -3.57
N ILE A 67 -14.56 -2.16 -3.56
CA ILE A 67 -13.49 -1.63 -4.41
C ILE A 67 -13.04 -2.70 -5.40
N PRO A 68 -13.07 -2.43 -6.72
CA PRO A 68 -12.62 -3.39 -7.73
C PRO A 68 -11.13 -3.77 -7.53
N LYS A 69 -10.84 -5.07 -7.57
CA LYS A 69 -9.45 -5.56 -7.58
C LYS A 69 -8.87 -5.47 -9.00
N PRO A 70 -7.57 -5.19 -9.14
CA PRO A 70 -6.91 -5.09 -10.45
C PRO A 70 -6.98 -6.37 -11.31
N ASN A 71 -7.13 -7.52 -10.65
CA ASN A 71 -7.13 -8.85 -11.30
C ASN A 71 -8.55 -9.45 -11.36
N GLY A 72 -9.58 -8.61 -11.26
CA GLY A 72 -10.99 -9.06 -11.18
C GLY A 72 -11.44 -9.32 -9.74
N GLY A 73 -12.77 -9.34 -9.54
CA GLY A 73 -13.40 -9.42 -8.23
C GLY A 73 -13.38 -8.10 -7.46
N VAL A 74 -13.92 -8.13 -6.24
CA VAL A 74 -14.06 -6.94 -5.38
C VAL A 74 -13.37 -7.15 -4.04
N ARG A 75 -12.95 -6.03 -3.43
CA ARG A 75 -12.53 -5.97 -2.03
C ARG A 75 -13.64 -5.28 -1.26
N LYS A 76 -14.19 -5.94 -0.28
CA LYS A 76 -15.22 -5.40 0.60
C LYS A 76 -14.55 -4.64 1.76
N LEU A 77 -14.69 -3.32 1.80
CA LEU A 77 -14.23 -2.48 2.91
C LEU A 77 -15.40 -2.12 3.83
N GLY A 78 -15.15 -2.05 5.13
CA GLY A 78 -16.07 -1.51 6.11
C GLY A 78 -15.58 -0.14 6.57
N ILE A 79 -16.39 0.89 6.43
CA ILE A 79 -16.07 2.25 6.87
C ILE A 79 -16.80 2.52 8.19
N PRO A 80 -16.10 2.56 9.35
CA PRO A 80 -16.69 2.96 10.62
C PRO A 80 -17.10 4.43 10.62
N THR A 81 -17.96 4.84 11.56
CA THR A 81 -18.25 6.25 11.81
C THR A 81 -16.97 7.00 12.19
N VAL A 82 -16.95 8.31 12.04
CA VAL A 82 -15.76 9.11 12.40
C VAL A 82 -15.51 9.09 13.92
N VAL A 83 -16.57 8.97 14.72
CA VAL A 83 -16.49 8.79 16.18
C VAL A 83 -15.84 7.45 16.51
N ASP A 84 -16.34 6.34 15.95
CA ASP A 84 -15.77 5.01 16.18
C ASP A 84 -14.31 4.93 15.71
N ARG A 85 -13.96 5.58 14.59
CA ARG A 85 -12.54 5.67 14.16
C ARG A 85 -11.68 6.40 15.18
N THR A 86 -12.20 7.44 15.82
CA THR A 86 -11.46 8.17 16.87
C THR A 86 -11.23 7.29 18.10
N LEU A 87 -12.26 6.58 18.55
CA LEU A 87 -12.14 5.65 19.67
C LEU A 87 -11.23 4.46 19.33
N GLN A 88 -11.34 3.87 18.15
CA GLN A 88 -10.41 2.83 17.71
C GLN A 88 -8.97 3.35 17.62
N GLN A 89 -8.77 4.59 17.15
CA GLN A 89 -7.46 5.21 17.08
C GLN A 89 -6.88 5.44 18.49
N SER A 90 -7.68 5.86 19.47
CA SER A 90 -7.23 6.01 20.85
C SER A 90 -6.82 4.68 21.48
N ILE A 91 -7.55 3.60 21.19
CA ILE A 91 -7.19 2.23 21.61
C ILE A 91 -5.84 1.85 21.00
N VAL A 92 -5.67 2.02 19.69
CA VAL A 92 -4.43 1.68 18.97
C VAL A 92 -3.23 2.41 19.54
N GLN A 93 -3.35 3.70 19.90
CA GLN A 93 -2.24 4.49 20.43
C GLN A 93 -1.70 3.92 21.74
N ILE A 94 -2.58 3.44 22.61
CA ILE A 94 -2.19 2.89 23.92
C ILE A 94 -1.77 1.41 23.79
N LEU A 95 -2.44 0.62 22.96
CA LEU A 95 -2.14 -0.80 22.86
C LEU A 95 -0.91 -1.11 21.98
N THR A 96 -0.59 -0.26 20.99
CA THR A 96 0.53 -0.50 20.09
C THR A 96 1.85 -0.71 20.84
N PRO A 97 2.31 0.16 21.75
CA PRO A 97 3.56 -0.07 22.46
C PRO A 97 3.57 -1.34 23.33
N ILE A 98 2.41 -1.75 23.84
CA ILE A 98 2.27 -2.96 24.66
C ILE A 98 2.46 -4.20 23.79
N PHE A 99 1.75 -4.28 22.66
CA PHE A 99 1.86 -5.42 21.73
C PHE A 99 3.16 -5.42 20.94
N GLU A 100 3.77 -4.25 20.69
CA GLU A 100 5.05 -4.14 19.98
C GLU A 100 6.18 -4.90 20.69
N ALA A 101 6.14 -4.95 22.02
CA ALA A 101 7.08 -5.74 22.83
C ALA A 101 6.91 -7.26 22.63
N GLU A 102 5.75 -7.72 22.22
CA GLU A 102 5.43 -9.15 21.98
C GLU A 102 5.72 -9.62 20.57
N PHE A 103 5.79 -8.69 19.60
CA PHE A 103 5.90 -9.03 18.19
C PHE A 103 7.31 -9.47 17.79
N GLN A 104 7.38 -10.52 16.98
CA GLN A 104 8.64 -11.06 16.47
C GLN A 104 9.32 -10.10 15.48
N GLU A 105 10.66 -10.15 15.41
CA GLU A 105 11.45 -9.23 14.58
C GLU A 105 11.18 -9.33 13.08
N ASN A 106 10.86 -10.52 12.59
CA ASN A 106 10.65 -10.77 11.15
C ASN A 106 9.23 -10.41 10.66
N SER A 107 8.44 -9.74 11.49
CA SER A 107 7.14 -9.16 11.15
C SER A 107 7.27 -7.66 10.93
N TYR A 108 6.84 -7.16 9.77
CA TYR A 108 7.07 -5.77 9.32
C TYR A 108 5.80 -4.96 9.05
N GLY A 109 4.69 -5.61 8.70
CA GLY A 109 3.47 -4.91 8.31
C GLY A 109 2.76 -4.25 9.47
N PHE A 110 2.26 -3.03 9.29
CA PHE A 110 1.45 -2.28 10.26
C PHE A 110 2.14 -2.00 11.62
N ARG A 111 3.47 -2.00 11.64
CA ARG A 111 4.25 -1.75 12.86
C ARG A 111 5.00 -0.41 12.79
N PRO A 112 5.12 0.34 13.91
CA PRO A 112 5.91 1.56 13.97
C PRO A 112 7.39 1.30 13.62
N GLY A 113 7.99 2.20 12.83
CA GLY A 113 9.39 2.08 12.45
C GLY A 113 9.75 0.91 11.50
N ARG A 114 8.76 0.12 11.07
CA ARG A 114 8.93 -0.99 10.14
C ARG A 114 8.39 -0.63 8.75
N SER A 115 8.98 -1.21 7.69
CA SER A 115 8.62 -0.88 6.30
C SER A 115 8.69 -2.09 5.37
N CYS A 116 8.02 -1.96 4.20
CA CYS A 116 8.13 -2.93 3.11
C CYS A 116 9.58 -3.11 2.65
N GLU A 117 10.35 -2.04 2.69
CA GLU A 117 11.76 -2.04 2.28
C GLU A 117 12.60 -2.96 3.18
N GLN A 118 12.45 -2.83 4.50
CA GLN A 118 13.13 -3.69 5.48
C GLN A 118 12.74 -5.17 5.29
N ALA A 119 11.46 -5.45 5.03
CA ALA A 119 10.99 -6.81 4.75
C ALA A 119 11.68 -7.41 3.50
N VAL A 120 11.78 -6.62 2.42
CA VAL A 120 12.44 -7.06 1.17
C VAL A 120 13.95 -7.25 1.38
N LEU A 121 14.61 -6.36 2.12
CA LEU A 121 16.04 -6.48 2.44
C LEU A 121 16.31 -7.72 3.29
N LYS A 122 15.47 -8.00 4.30
CA LYS A 122 15.59 -9.20 5.12
C LYS A 122 15.42 -10.49 4.31
N LEU A 123 14.48 -10.49 3.37
CA LEU A 123 14.35 -11.63 2.46
C LEU A 123 15.59 -11.81 1.58
N LEU A 124 16.17 -10.71 1.04
CA LEU A 124 17.41 -10.77 0.26
C LEU A 124 18.59 -11.31 1.07
N GLU A 125 18.69 -10.96 2.35
CA GLU A 125 19.69 -11.54 3.26
C GLU A 125 19.58 -13.07 3.27
N TYR A 126 18.39 -13.62 3.54
CA TYR A 126 18.18 -15.08 3.54
C TYR A 126 18.48 -15.74 2.19
N LEU A 127 18.10 -15.09 1.07
CA LEU A 127 18.40 -15.62 -0.26
C LEU A 127 19.90 -15.68 -0.53
N ASN A 128 20.66 -14.67 -0.07
CA ASN A 128 22.11 -14.61 -0.24
C ASN A 128 22.86 -15.55 0.73
N ASP A 129 22.22 -15.93 1.83
CA ASP A 129 22.69 -16.99 2.75
C ASP A 129 22.46 -18.42 2.19
N GLY A 130 21.90 -18.53 0.98
CA GLY A 130 21.69 -19.82 0.30
C GLY A 130 20.30 -20.45 0.48
N TYR A 131 19.36 -19.76 1.11
CA TYR A 131 17.97 -20.24 1.26
C TYR A 131 17.16 -19.90 0.00
N GLU A 132 17.41 -20.62 -1.09
CA GLU A 132 16.90 -20.32 -2.44
C GLU A 132 15.60 -21.04 -2.81
N TRP A 133 14.84 -21.55 -1.84
CA TRP A 133 13.50 -22.07 -2.04
C TRP A 133 12.52 -21.32 -1.14
N ILE A 134 11.42 -20.86 -1.72
CA ILE A 134 10.44 -20.03 -1.02
C ILE A 134 9.12 -20.78 -0.91
N VAL A 135 8.58 -20.80 0.30
CA VAL A 135 7.18 -21.11 0.56
C VAL A 135 6.45 -19.78 0.66
N ASP A 136 5.59 -19.50 -0.30
CA ASP A 136 4.73 -18.33 -0.33
C ASP A 136 3.35 -18.71 0.22
N ILE A 137 2.96 -18.14 1.35
CA ILE A 137 1.72 -18.46 2.06
C ILE A 137 0.72 -17.32 1.85
N ASP A 138 -0.42 -17.62 1.23
CA ASP A 138 -1.57 -16.71 1.05
C ASP A 138 -2.73 -17.19 1.93
N LEU A 139 -3.20 -16.33 2.84
CA LEU A 139 -4.36 -16.62 3.69
C LEU A 139 -5.65 -16.26 2.95
N GLU A 140 -6.63 -17.16 2.96
CA GLU A 140 -7.89 -16.92 2.27
C GLU A 140 -8.73 -15.90 3.03
N LYS A 141 -8.93 -14.71 2.42
CA LYS A 141 -9.76 -13.62 2.98
C LYS A 141 -9.48 -13.42 4.47
N PHE A 142 -8.22 -13.29 4.84
CA PHE A 142 -7.77 -13.27 6.22
C PHE A 142 -8.66 -12.41 7.14
N PHE A 143 -8.86 -11.13 6.80
CA PHE A 143 -9.65 -10.21 7.62
C PHE A 143 -11.11 -10.64 7.80
N ASP A 144 -11.68 -11.38 6.85
CA ASP A 144 -13.07 -11.84 6.91
C ASP A 144 -13.21 -13.16 7.70
N ASN A 145 -12.10 -13.89 7.90
CA ASN A 145 -12.11 -15.25 8.47
C ASN A 145 -11.44 -15.36 9.84
N VAL A 146 -11.02 -14.28 10.48
CA VAL A 146 -10.38 -14.31 11.80
C VAL A 146 -11.38 -14.81 12.87
N PRO A 147 -11.09 -15.90 13.60
CA PRO A 147 -11.93 -16.35 14.71
C PRO A 147 -11.86 -15.36 15.87
N GLN A 148 -12.95 -14.62 16.12
CA GLN A 148 -12.97 -13.51 17.08
C GLN A 148 -12.67 -13.95 18.52
N ASP A 149 -13.19 -15.10 18.97
CA ASP A 149 -12.95 -15.58 20.34
C ASP A 149 -11.50 -15.98 20.56
N LYS A 150 -10.86 -16.59 19.54
CA LYS A 150 -9.45 -16.94 19.59
C LYS A 150 -8.58 -15.68 19.59
N LEU A 151 -8.88 -14.71 18.73
CA LEU A 151 -8.21 -13.41 18.73
C LEU A 151 -8.32 -12.73 20.11
N MET A 152 -9.53 -12.70 20.69
CA MET A 152 -9.74 -12.10 22.02
C MET A 152 -9.02 -12.83 23.13
N SER A 153 -8.86 -14.16 23.02
CA SER A 153 -8.01 -14.93 23.94
C SER A 153 -6.55 -14.47 23.89
N TYR A 154 -6.02 -14.17 22.68
CA TYR A 154 -4.65 -13.65 22.54
C TYR A 154 -4.51 -12.21 23.05
N VAL A 155 -5.50 -11.38 22.81
CA VAL A 155 -5.56 -10.02 23.37
C VAL A 155 -5.53 -10.05 24.89
N GLY A 156 -6.41 -10.86 25.52
CA GLY A 156 -6.53 -10.95 26.98
C GLY A 156 -5.28 -11.48 27.69
N ARG A 157 -4.45 -12.31 27.02
CA ARG A 157 -3.16 -12.77 27.56
C ARG A 157 -2.16 -11.64 27.81
N VAL A 158 -2.32 -10.51 27.13
CA VAL A 158 -1.35 -9.41 27.16
C VAL A 158 -1.88 -8.22 27.94
N ILE A 159 -3.15 -7.82 27.71
CA ILE A 159 -3.65 -6.55 28.29
C ILE A 159 -4.27 -6.69 29.67
N HIS A 160 -4.83 -7.85 30.01
CA HIS A 160 -5.45 -8.13 31.33
C HIS A 160 -6.40 -7.03 31.84
N ASP A 161 -7.15 -6.37 30.93
CA ASP A 161 -8.10 -5.29 31.26
C ASP A 161 -9.49 -5.61 30.67
N PRO A 162 -10.43 -6.15 31.49
CA PRO A 162 -11.75 -6.56 31.02
C PRO A 162 -12.59 -5.44 30.39
N ASP A 163 -12.36 -4.18 30.75
CA ASP A 163 -13.10 -3.04 30.19
C ASP A 163 -12.63 -2.77 28.75
N THR A 164 -11.33 -2.75 28.51
CA THR A 164 -10.73 -2.62 27.17
C THR A 164 -11.08 -3.84 26.29
N GLU A 165 -10.99 -5.06 26.83
CA GLU A 165 -11.37 -6.28 26.11
C GLU A 165 -12.84 -6.26 25.67
N SER A 166 -13.73 -5.82 26.57
CA SER A 166 -15.17 -5.66 26.28
C SER A 166 -15.39 -4.68 25.12
N LEU A 167 -14.68 -3.55 25.11
CA LEU A 167 -14.80 -2.55 24.07
C LEU A 167 -14.28 -3.06 22.74
N ILE A 168 -13.12 -3.75 22.71
CA ILE A 168 -12.59 -4.38 21.50
C ILE A 168 -13.57 -5.41 20.93
N ARG A 169 -14.13 -6.29 21.79
CA ARG A 169 -15.11 -7.29 21.39
C ARG A 169 -16.36 -6.65 20.78
N LYS A 170 -16.81 -5.52 21.31
CA LYS A 170 -17.93 -4.78 20.71
C LYS A 170 -17.62 -4.27 19.31
N TYR A 171 -16.39 -3.78 19.05
CA TYR A 171 -15.97 -3.39 17.72
C TYR A 171 -15.92 -4.57 16.75
N LEU A 172 -15.48 -5.74 17.19
CA LEU A 172 -15.48 -6.94 16.36
C LEU A 172 -16.92 -7.40 16.00
N LYS A 173 -17.86 -7.21 16.91
CA LYS A 173 -19.27 -7.58 16.77
C LYS A 173 -20.19 -6.47 16.26
N SER A 174 -19.64 -5.31 15.88
CA SER A 174 -20.46 -4.14 15.47
C SER A 174 -21.33 -4.37 14.24
N GLY A 175 -21.03 -5.38 13.45
CA GLY A 175 -21.78 -5.70 12.24
C GLY A 175 -21.44 -4.82 11.05
N VAL A 176 -22.10 -5.10 9.95
CA VAL A 176 -21.92 -4.43 8.67
C VAL A 176 -23.27 -3.97 8.16
N MET A 177 -23.31 -2.77 7.60
CA MET A 177 -24.46 -2.24 6.86
C MET A 177 -24.16 -2.31 5.37
N GLU A 178 -24.86 -3.15 4.64
CA GLU A 178 -24.77 -3.32 3.19
C GLU A 178 -26.14 -3.07 2.54
N ASN A 179 -26.25 -2.09 1.65
CA ASN A 179 -27.49 -1.72 0.95
C ASN A 179 -28.70 -1.44 1.90
N GLY A 180 -28.43 -0.87 3.08
CA GLY A 180 -29.47 -0.58 4.07
C GLY A 180 -29.88 -1.76 4.96
N MET A 181 -29.29 -2.94 4.76
CA MET A 181 -29.51 -4.13 5.59
C MET A 181 -28.34 -4.35 6.55
N TYR A 182 -28.68 -4.69 7.78
CA TYR A 182 -27.71 -5.03 8.82
C TYR A 182 -27.34 -6.52 8.75
N GLU A 183 -26.04 -6.78 8.72
CA GLU A 183 -25.49 -8.15 8.85
C GLU A 183 -24.63 -8.24 10.12
N ALA A 184 -24.93 -9.17 10.99
CA ALA A 184 -24.10 -9.46 12.15
C ALA A 184 -22.76 -10.09 11.72
N THR A 185 -21.68 -9.75 12.44
CA THR A 185 -20.35 -10.32 12.20
C THR A 185 -19.97 -11.26 13.35
N GLU A 186 -19.93 -12.57 13.06
CA GLU A 186 -19.46 -13.59 14.02
C GLU A 186 -17.97 -13.94 13.82
N LEU A 187 -17.47 -13.68 12.61
CA LEU A 187 -16.07 -13.90 12.20
C LEU A 187 -15.49 -12.61 11.61
N GLY A 188 -14.19 -12.54 11.64
CA GLY A 188 -13.43 -11.49 10.98
C GLY A 188 -13.21 -10.24 11.81
N THR A 189 -12.37 -9.38 11.25
CA THR A 189 -12.14 -8.01 11.71
C THR A 189 -12.53 -7.08 10.57
N PRO A 190 -13.34 -6.02 10.80
CA PRO A 190 -13.78 -5.14 9.73
C PRO A 190 -12.60 -4.54 8.95
N GLN A 191 -12.49 -4.85 7.64
CA GLN A 191 -11.47 -4.24 6.79
C GLN A 191 -11.73 -2.73 6.66
N GLY A 192 -10.83 -1.90 7.20
CA GLY A 192 -10.93 -0.43 7.15
C GLY A 192 -11.10 0.25 8.51
N GLY A 193 -11.31 -0.50 9.57
CA GLY A 193 -11.21 0.01 10.95
C GLY A 193 -9.76 0.27 11.35
N ASN A 194 -9.51 1.29 12.18
CA ASN A 194 -8.17 1.65 12.65
C ASN A 194 -7.54 0.56 13.55
N LEU A 195 -8.38 -0.21 14.22
CA LEU A 195 -7.96 -1.28 15.15
C LEU A 195 -7.55 -2.56 14.41
N SER A 196 -8.12 -2.86 13.24
CA SER A 196 -7.92 -4.12 12.52
C SER A 196 -6.46 -4.45 12.18
N PRO A 197 -5.58 -3.51 11.79
CA PRO A 197 -4.17 -3.79 11.56
C PRO A 197 -3.42 -4.29 12.79
N LEU A 198 -3.67 -3.72 13.96
CA LEU A 198 -3.07 -4.17 15.22
C LEU A 198 -3.56 -5.57 15.59
N LEU A 199 -4.87 -5.79 15.56
CA LEU A 199 -5.47 -7.10 15.86
C LEU A 199 -5.03 -8.20 14.88
N SER A 200 -4.81 -7.84 13.60
CA SER A 200 -4.20 -8.71 12.59
C SER A 200 -2.82 -9.20 13.03
N ASN A 201 -1.98 -8.29 13.51
CA ASN A 201 -0.65 -8.65 14.01
C ASN A 201 -0.71 -9.48 15.29
N VAL A 202 -1.65 -9.19 16.21
CA VAL A 202 -1.86 -10.00 17.42
C VAL A 202 -2.20 -11.44 17.03
N MET A 203 -3.12 -11.64 16.09
CA MET A 203 -3.52 -12.97 15.61
C MET A 203 -2.36 -13.72 14.95
N LEU A 204 -1.61 -13.05 14.08
CA LEU A 204 -0.53 -13.67 13.30
C LEU A 204 0.81 -13.76 14.06
N ASN A 205 0.94 -13.11 15.21
CA ASN A 205 2.11 -13.27 16.06
C ASN A 205 2.27 -14.70 16.58
N GLU A 206 1.18 -15.43 16.74
CA GLU A 206 1.26 -16.85 17.10
C GLU A 206 1.87 -17.70 15.98
N LEU A 207 1.60 -17.35 14.70
CA LEU A 207 2.32 -17.93 13.56
C LEU A 207 3.80 -17.56 13.59
N ASP A 208 4.12 -16.30 13.85
CA ASP A 208 5.49 -15.83 13.94
C ASP A 208 6.27 -16.59 15.01
N LYS A 209 5.68 -16.76 16.21
CA LYS A 209 6.25 -17.56 17.32
C LYS A 209 6.51 -19.02 16.89
N GLU A 210 5.55 -19.62 16.20
CA GLU A 210 5.71 -21.00 15.70
C GLU A 210 6.84 -21.12 14.68
N LEU A 211 6.95 -20.15 13.75
CA LEU A 211 8.03 -20.13 12.76
C LEU A 211 9.41 -19.95 13.43
N VAL A 212 9.51 -19.10 14.45
CA VAL A 212 10.72 -18.94 15.27
C VAL A 212 11.05 -20.23 16.01
N ASN A 213 10.08 -20.87 16.68
CA ASN A 213 10.28 -22.10 17.45
C ASN A 213 10.77 -23.24 16.57
N ARG A 214 10.39 -23.28 15.27
CA ARG A 214 10.91 -24.25 14.29
C ARG A 214 12.25 -23.85 13.67
N GLY A 215 12.83 -22.73 14.04
CA GLY A 215 14.07 -22.22 13.47
C GLY A 215 13.95 -21.83 11.98
N LEU A 216 12.74 -21.51 11.51
CA LEU A 216 12.48 -21.18 10.11
C LEU A 216 12.83 -19.72 9.82
N ARG A 217 13.44 -19.49 8.67
CA ARG A 217 13.71 -18.14 8.15
C ARG A 217 12.50 -17.63 7.40
N TYR A 218 11.82 -16.65 7.94
CA TYR A 218 10.60 -16.10 7.36
C TYR A 218 10.62 -14.58 7.35
N VAL A 219 9.78 -14.01 6.52
CA VAL A 219 9.49 -12.57 6.49
C VAL A 219 7.99 -12.41 6.31
N ARG A 220 7.34 -11.72 7.25
CA ARG A 220 5.91 -11.45 7.19
C ARG A 220 5.63 -9.95 7.08
N TYR A 221 4.75 -9.59 6.16
CA TYR A 221 4.22 -8.24 6.03
C TYR A 221 2.69 -8.29 6.03
N ALA A 222 2.06 -7.98 7.15
CA ALA A 222 0.63 -8.21 7.39
C ALA A 222 0.27 -9.70 7.19
N ASP A 223 -0.63 -10.01 6.25
CA ASP A 223 -1.04 -11.36 5.86
C ASP A 223 -0.13 -12.02 4.82
N ASP A 224 0.74 -11.26 4.15
CA ASP A 224 1.74 -11.81 3.21
C ASP A 224 2.94 -12.41 3.97
N CYS A 225 3.10 -13.72 3.94
CA CYS A 225 4.19 -14.45 4.63
C CYS A 225 4.99 -15.32 3.67
N VAL A 226 6.31 -15.14 3.66
CA VAL A 226 7.24 -15.97 2.89
C VAL A 226 8.25 -16.64 3.81
N ILE A 227 8.53 -17.93 3.57
CA ILE A 227 9.50 -18.73 4.33
C ILE A 227 10.58 -19.18 3.37
N ALA A 228 11.86 -18.90 3.71
CA ALA A 228 13.01 -19.27 2.91
C ALA A 228 13.67 -20.55 3.48
N VAL A 229 13.91 -21.52 2.61
CA VAL A 229 14.51 -22.80 2.95
C VAL A 229 15.56 -23.23 1.92
N SER A 230 16.42 -24.20 2.28
CA SER A 230 17.58 -24.60 1.46
C SER A 230 17.25 -25.56 0.32
N SER A 231 16.16 -26.35 0.43
CA SER A 231 15.84 -27.38 -0.56
C SER A 231 14.36 -27.46 -0.91
N SER A 232 14.04 -27.98 -2.10
CA SER A 232 12.66 -28.21 -2.55
C SER A 232 11.91 -29.19 -1.64
N ALA A 233 12.56 -30.25 -1.20
CA ALA A 233 11.95 -31.22 -0.30
C ALA A 233 11.59 -30.58 1.05
N SER A 234 12.49 -29.75 1.62
CA SER A 234 12.22 -28.97 2.82
C SER A 234 11.07 -27.99 2.62
N ALA A 235 11.02 -27.29 1.47
CA ALA A 235 9.96 -26.34 1.17
C ALA A 235 8.57 -27.01 1.15
N ASN A 236 8.43 -28.14 0.47
CA ASN A 236 7.16 -28.87 0.42
C ASN A 236 6.73 -29.38 1.80
N ARG A 237 7.68 -29.91 2.59
CA ARG A 237 7.39 -30.34 3.97
C ARG A 237 6.96 -29.18 4.86
N VAL A 238 7.66 -28.05 4.79
CA VAL A 238 7.32 -26.82 5.56
C VAL A 238 5.96 -26.31 5.12
N MET A 239 5.68 -26.20 3.82
CA MET A 239 4.39 -25.77 3.31
C MET A 239 3.26 -26.63 3.89
N HIS A 240 3.38 -27.96 3.79
CA HIS A 240 2.36 -28.89 4.31
C HIS A 240 2.14 -28.74 5.82
N THR A 241 3.23 -28.73 6.60
CA THR A 241 3.15 -28.71 8.07
C THR A 241 2.69 -27.36 8.62
N ILE A 242 3.10 -26.25 8.00
CA ILE A 242 2.68 -24.90 8.41
C ILE A 242 1.22 -24.66 8.00
N THR A 243 0.80 -25.06 6.79
CA THR A 243 -0.62 -24.99 6.38
C THR A 243 -1.51 -25.72 7.38
N LYS A 244 -1.18 -26.96 7.68
CA LYS A 244 -1.93 -27.75 8.68
C LYS A 244 -1.97 -27.08 10.06
N TRP A 245 -0.85 -26.51 10.49
CA TRP A 245 -0.78 -25.81 11.77
C TRP A 245 -1.65 -24.55 11.78
N ILE A 246 -1.61 -23.72 10.71
CA ILE A 246 -2.45 -22.52 10.57
C ILE A 246 -3.95 -22.90 10.67
N GLU A 247 -4.36 -23.92 9.94
CA GLU A 247 -5.76 -24.34 9.91
C GLU A 247 -6.22 -24.91 11.26
N GLN A 248 -5.42 -25.76 11.87
CA GLN A 248 -5.79 -26.43 13.13
C GLN A 248 -5.62 -25.53 14.36
N LYS A 249 -4.54 -24.75 14.43
CA LYS A 249 -4.20 -23.95 15.61
C LYS A 249 -4.77 -22.54 15.55
N LEU A 250 -4.70 -21.88 14.40
CA LEU A 250 -5.25 -20.53 14.27
C LEU A 250 -6.72 -20.54 13.82
N GLY A 251 -7.19 -21.59 13.18
CA GLY A 251 -8.54 -21.65 12.60
C GLY A 251 -8.67 -20.76 11.36
N LEU A 252 -7.55 -20.38 10.74
CA LEU A 252 -7.51 -19.61 9.51
C LEU A 252 -7.45 -20.56 8.31
N LYS A 253 -8.00 -20.13 7.17
CA LYS A 253 -7.93 -20.91 5.93
C LYS A 253 -6.74 -20.46 5.09
N VAL A 254 -5.97 -21.41 4.57
CA VAL A 254 -4.90 -21.17 3.61
C VAL A 254 -5.45 -21.30 2.20
N ASN A 255 -5.12 -20.36 1.32
CA ASN A 255 -5.52 -20.38 -0.07
C ASN A 255 -4.68 -21.39 -0.86
N ALA A 256 -5.21 -22.59 -1.09
CA ALA A 256 -4.51 -23.68 -1.75
C ALA A 256 -4.07 -23.36 -3.20
N THR A 257 -4.76 -22.45 -3.91
CA THR A 257 -4.40 -22.10 -5.30
C THR A 257 -3.28 -21.08 -5.40
N LYS A 258 -3.06 -20.28 -4.37
CA LYS A 258 -2.02 -19.25 -4.35
C LYS A 258 -0.82 -19.63 -3.49
N THR A 259 -1.02 -20.40 -2.45
CA THR A 259 0.08 -20.92 -1.63
C THR A 259 0.88 -21.92 -2.44
N HIS A 260 2.17 -21.67 -2.60
CA HIS A 260 3.01 -22.48 -3.46
C HIS A 260 4.49 -22.42 -3.07
N VAL A 261 5.23 -23.43 -3.53
CA VAL A 261 6.69 -23.44 -3.45
C VAL A 261 7.28 -22.93 -4.76
N CYS A 262 8.21 -22.00 -4.68
CA CYS A 262 8.86 -21.46 -5.87
C CYS A 262 10.34 -21.11 -5.65
N ARG A 263 11.06 -20.93 -6.76
CA ARG A 263 12.39 -20.29 -6.75
C ARG A 263 12.22 -18.76 -6.63
N PRO A 264 13.18 -18.03 -6.04
CA PRO A 264 13.10 -16.59 -5.86
C PRO A 264 12.84 -15.82 -7.17
N SER A 265 13.34 -16.31 -8.30
CA SER A 265 13.12 -15.69 -9.61
C SER A 265 11.65 -15.68 -10.07
N LYS A 266 10.81 -16.55 -9.51
CA LYS A 266 9.36 -16.62 -9.78
C LYS A 266 8.52 -15.94 -8.70
N LEU A 267 9.13 -15.57 -7.57
CA LEU A 267 8.45 -14.91 -6.46
C LEU A 267 8.07 -13.48 -6.82
N LYS A 268 6.86 -13.11 -6.40
CA LYS A 268 6.42 -11.71 -6.32
C LYS A 268 6.06 -11.39 -4.87
N TYR A 269 6.93 -10.65 -4.18
CA TYR A 269 6.70 -10.25 -2.80
C TYR A 269 6.65 -8.73 -2.67
N LEU A 270 5.59 -8.18 -2.08
CA LEU A 270 5.37 -6.74 -1.91
C LEU A 270 5.58 -5.92 -3.19
N GLY A 271 5.23 -6.49 -4.34
CA GLY A 271 5.40 -5.84 -5.65
C GLY A 271 6.79 -5.94 -6.25
N PHE A 272 7.77 -6.49 -5.52
CA PHE A 272 9.11 -6.80 -6.02
C PHE A 272 9.17 -8.20 -6.63
N GLY A 273 10.09 -8.38 -7.57
CA GLY A 273 10.61 -9.66 -8.03
C GLY A 273 12.11 -9.74 -7.74
N PHE A 274 12.66 -10.93 -7.83
CA PHE A 274 14.04 -11.20 -7.46
C PHE A 274 14.81 -11.82 -8.63
N TYR A 275 16.10 -11.53 -8.74
CA TYR A 275 16.96 -12.12 -9.73
C TYR A 275 18.40 -12.23 -9.20
N LYS A 276 19.15 -13.21 -9.69
CA LYS A 276 20.56 -13.36 -9.34
C LYS A 276 21.40 -12.52 -10.31
N SER A 277 22.14 -11.56 -9.78
CA SER A 277 23.00 -10.68 -10.59
C SER A 277 24.10 -11.52 -11.29
N PRO A 278 24.28 -11.39 -12.63
CA PRO A 278 25.35 -12.10 -13.33
C PRO A 278 26.73 -11.68 -12.85
N GLN A 279 26.92 -10.42 -12.44
CA GLN A 279 28.19 -9.85 -12.01
C GLN A 279 28.57 -10.28 -10.60
N THR A 280 27.67 -10.05 -9.62
CA THR A 280 27.96 -10.31 -8.20
C THR A 280 27.58 -11.71 -7.74
N LYS A 281 26.83 -12.46 -8.55
CA LYS A 281 26.22 -13.75 -8.19
C LYS A 281 25.28 -13.71 -6.98
N GLN A 282 24.92 -12.51 -6.54
CA GLN A 282 24.00 -12.27 -5.42
C GLN A 282 22.57 -12.05 -5.90
N TRP A 283 21.61 -12.41 -5.07
CA TRP A 283 20.21 -12.08 -5.26
C TRP A 283 19.98 -10.60 -5.04
N THR A 284 19.21 -10.00 -5.94
CA THR A 284 18.90 -8.58 -5.95
C THR A 284 17.42 -8.39 -6.23
N ALA A 285 16.79 -7.42 -5.56
CA ALA A 285 15.40 -7.04 -5.83
C ALA A 285 15.31 -6.16 -7.08
N ARG A 286 14.17 -6.25 -7.75
CA ARG A 286 13.74 -5.34 -8.82
C ARG A 286 12.21 -5.17 -8.77
N PRO A 287 11.64 -4.09 -9.28
CA PRO A 287 10.18 -4.03 -9.43
C PRO A 287 9.70 -5.20 -10.29
N HIS A 288 8.68 -5.91 -9.79
CA HIS A 288 8.05 -7.00 -10.55
C HIS A 288 7.41 -6.46 -11.83
N GLU A 289 7.39 -7.25 -12.90
CA GLU A 289 6.87 -6.85 -14.22
C GLU A 289 5.48 -6.21 -14.14
N SER A 290 4.57 -6.87 -13.43
CA SER A 290 3.20 -6.35 -13.23
C SER A 290 3.13 -5.00 -12.50
N SER A 291 4.12 -4.67 -11.66
CA SER A 291 4.23 -3.38 -10.99
C SER A 291 4.70 -2.30 -11.95
N VAL A 292 5.63 -2.63 -12.84
CA VAL A 292 6.10 -1.74 -13.92
C VAL A 292 4.98 -1.45 -14.91
N GLU A 293 4.25 -2.48 -15.36
CA GLU A 293 3.11 -2.31 -16.26
C GLU A 293 2.01 -1.42 -15.67
N LYS A 294 1.70 -1.58 -14.38
CA LYS A 294 0.74 -0.70 -13.69
C LYS A 294 1.21 0.74 -13.68
N PHE A 295 2.48 0.97 -13.43
CA PHE A 295 3.08 2.31 -13.46
C PHE A 295 3.01 2.91 -14.86
N GLN A 296 3.44 2.18 -15.90
CA GLN A 296 3.37 2.63 -17.28
C GLN A 296 1.93 2.94 -17.73
N ARG A 297 0.95 2.08 -17.36
CA ARG A 297 -0.48 2.34 -17.63
C ARG A 297 -0.96 3.64 -16.99
N LYS A 298 -0.54 3.92 -15.75
CA LYS A 298 -0.89 5.16 -15.06
C LYS A 298 -0.28 6.39 -15.75
N LEU A 299 1.00 6.33 -16.14
CA LEU A 299 1.65 7.39 -16.91
C LEU A 299 0.96 7.62 -18.26
N LYS A 300 0.64 6.53 -18.99
CA LYS A 300 -0.09 6.60 -20.27
C LYS A 300 -1.46 7.27 -20.11
N LYS A 301 -2.20 6.95 -19.04
CA LYS A 301 -3.49 7.59 -18.73
C LYS A 301 -3.32 9.09 -18.53
N LEU A 302 -2.32 9.53 -17.76
CA LEU A 302 -2.03 10.95 -17.51
C LEU A 302 -1.57 11.69 -18.78
N CYS A 303 -0.97 10.99 -19.73
CA CYS A 303 -0.54 11.54 -21.03
C CYS A 303 -1.61 11.41 -22.13
N LYS A 304 -2.87 11.09 -21.80
CA LYS A 304 -3.95 11.00 -22.78
C LYS A 304 -4.18 12.34 -23.45
N ARG A 305 -4.09 12.39 -24.80
CA ARG A 305 -4.20 13.63 -25.60
C ARG A 305 -5.60 14.26 -25.60
N SER A 306 -6.64 13.45 -25.38
CA SER A 306 -8.03 13.93 -25.31
C SER A 306 -8.38 14.54 -23.94
N TRP A 307 -7.47 14.50 -22.98
CA TRP A 307 -7.71 15.05 -21.67
C TRP A 307 -7.29 16.53 -21.64
N SER A 308 -8.29 17.41 -21.53
CA SER A 308 -8.14 18.87 -21.59
C SER A 308 -7.72 19.45 -20.23
N ILE A 309 -6.48 19.21 -19.84
CA ILE A 309 -5.86 19.84 -18.66
C ILE A 309 -4.63 20.65 -19.06
N SER A 310 -4.23 21.59 -18.23
CA SER A 310 -3.02 22.38 -18.45
C SER A 310 -1.77 21.49 -18.45
N MET A 311 -0.70 21.93 -19.12
CA MET A 311 0.58 21.20 -19.08
C MET A 311 1.17 21.22 -17.67
N THR A 312 0.98 22.32 -16.92
CA THR A 312 1.44 22.46 -15.54
C THR A 312 0.79 21.42 -14.62
N ASP A 313 -0.54 21.31 -14.65
CA ASP A 313 -1.27 20.33 -13.84
C ASP A 313 -0.90 18.89 -14.22
N ARG A 314 -0.74 18.64 -15.53
CA ARG A 314 -0.31 17.33 -16.04
C ARG A 314 1.07 16.95 -15.50
N ILE A 315 2.03 17.88 -15.54
CA ILE A 315 3.37 17.65 -15.01
C ILE A 315 3.32 17.43 -13.48
N ALA A 316 2.53 18.20 -12.76
CA ALA A 316 2.36 18.02 -11.32
C ALA A 316 1.85 16.61 -10.96
N MET A 317 0.80 16.14 -11.67
CA MET A 317 0.27 14.78 -11.48
C MET A 317 1.29 13.69 -11.87
N LEU A 318 2.02 13.87 -12.98
CA LEU A 318 3.06 12.94 -13.41
C LEU A 318 4.17 12.85 -12.35
N ASN A 319 4.61 13.99 -11.83
CA ASN A 319 5.65 14.06 -10.80
C ASN A 319 5.20 13.36 -9.51
N SER A 320 3.97 13.57 -9.06
CA SER A 320 3.42 12.90 -7.87
C SER A 320 3.47 11.37 -8.04
N VAL A 321 2.97 10.87 -9.16
CA VAL A 321 2.96 9.43 -9.46
C VAL A 321 4.37 8.86 -9.60
N THR A 322 5.26 9.57 -10.29
CA THR A 322 6.65 9.16 -10.53
C THR A 322 7.44 9.09 -9.21
N ARG A 323 7.37 10.15 -8.41
CA ARG A 323 8.07 10.20 -7.12
C ARG A 323 7.57 9.11 -6.16
N GLY A 324 6.25 8.94 -6.02
CA GLY A 324 5.68 7.93 -5.13
C GLY A 324 6.11 6.52 -5.53
N TRP A 325 6.06 6.20 -6.84
CA TRP A 325 6.45 4.88 -7.32
C TRP A 325 7.95 4.61 -7.18
N ILE A 326 8.80 5.58 -7.55
CA ILE A 326 10.27 5.44 -7.43
C ILE A 326 10.69 5.35 -5.97
N ASN A 327 10.12 6.15 -5.07
CA ASN A 327 10.44 6.08 -3.65
C ASN A 327 10.17 4.69 -3.06
N TYR A 328 9.07 4.04 -3.47
CA TYR A 328 8.71 2.71 -3.02
C TYR A 328 9.69 1.65 -3.52
N PHE A 329 10.09 1.71 -4.80
CA PHE A 329 10.94 0.71 -5.42
C PHE A 329 12.44 1.08 -5.44
N ALA A 330 12.85 2.12 -4.73
CA ALA A 330 14.21 2.69 -4.83
C ALA A 330 15.34 1.71 -4.49
N ILE A 331 15.11 0.74 -3.59
CA ILE A 331 16.10 -0.32 -3.29
C ILE A 331 16.33 -1.28 -4.45
N GLY A 332 15.37 -1.39 -5.37
CA GLY A 332 15.41 -2.34 -6.48
C GLY A 332 16.25 -1.85 -7.66
N ALA A 333 16.95 -2.77 -8.31
CA ALA A 333 17.72 -2.48 -9.52
C ALA A 333 16.78 -2.22 -10.70
N MET A 334 16.72 -0.98 -11.19
CA MET A 334 15.81 -0.61 -12.27
C MET A 334 16.32 0.49 -13.22
N LYS A 335 17.63 0.79 -13.24
CA LYS A 335 18.24 1.86 -14.06
C LYS A 335 17.76 1.81 -15.51
N GLY A 336 18.00 0.71 -16.21
CA GLY A 336 17.63 0.60 -17.63
C GLY A 336 16.10 0.62 -17.89
N LYS A 337 15.28 0.25 -16.87
CA LYS A 337 13.83 0.43 -16.98
C LYS A 337 13.44 1.90 -16.86
N MET A 338 14.09 2.68 -16.00
CA MET A 338 13.82 4.10 -15.85
C MET A 338 14.22 4.90 -17.09
N GLU A 339 15.34 4.56 -17.73
CA GLU A 339 15.76 5.14 -19.01
C GLU A 339 14.68 4.97 -20.10
N LYS A 340 14.18 3.75 -20.26
CA LYS A 340 13.12 3.43 -21.24
C LYS A 340 11.80 4.13 -20.92
N ILE A 341 11.43 4.22 -19.64
CA ILE A 341 10.23 4.92 -19.21
C ILE A 341 10.34 6.42 -19.46
N ASP A 342 11.48 7.04 -19.16
CA ASP A 342 11.74 8.45 -19.46
C ASP A 342 11.64 8.76 -20.95
N GLU A 343 12.21 7.92 -21.81
CA GLU A 343 12.12 8.08 -23.25
C GLU A 343 10.66 7.99 -23.74
N HIS A 344 9.95 6.99 -23.24
CA HIS A 344 8.53 6.80 -23.59
C HIS A 344 7.67 7.97 -23.10
N LEU A 345 7.90 8.44 -21.87
CA LEU A 345 7.18 9.57 -21.27
C LEU A 345 7.41 10.86 -22.08
N ARG A 346 8.67 11.15 -22.47
CA ARG A 346 8.99 12.29 -23.35
C ARG A 346 8.24 12.19 -24.67
N THR A 347 8.22 11.01 -25.28
CA THR A 347 7.48 10.78 -26.53
C THR A 347 5.98 11.05 -26.37
N MET A 348 5.37 10.58 -25.28
CA MET A 348 3.97 10.85 -25.00
C MET A 348 3.71 12.36 -24.78
N LEU A 349 4.55 13.06 -24.04
CA LEU A 349 4.40 14.49 -23.79
C LEU A 349 4.57 15.32 -25.05
N ARG A 350 5.52 14.98 -25.94
CA ARG A 350 5.65 15.60 -27.27
C ARG A 350 4.33 15.52 -28.06
N LYS A 351 3.66 14.36 -28.04
CA LYS A 351 2.35 14.19 -28.70
C LYS A 351 1.28 15.09 -28.11
N VAL A 352 1.28 15.26 -26.76
CA VAL A 352 0.34 16.16 -26.07
C VAL A 352 0.59 17.61 -26.46
N ILE A 353 1.86 18.06 -26.41
CA ILE A 353 2.26 19.43 -26.78
C ILE A 353 1.90 19.71 -28.22
N TRP A 354 2.21 18.79 -29.15
CA TRP A 354 1.88 18.92 -30.55
C TRP A 354 0.37 19.07 -30.78
N LYS A 355 -0.45 18.31 -30.06
CA LYS A 355 -1.92 18.45 -30.14
C LYS A 355 -2.39 19.81 -29.57
N GLN A 356 -1.80 20.29 -28.47
CA GLN A 356 -2.18 21.56 -27.87
C GLN A 356 -1.89 22.76 -28.77
N TRP A 357 -0.91 22.65 -29.65
CA TRP A 357 -0.58 23.69 -30.64
C TRP A 357 -1.58 23.73 -31.82
N LYS A 358 -2.63 23.04 -31.82
CA LYS A 358 -3.80 22.96 -32.71
C LYS A 358 -3.60 23.31 -34.20
N THR A 359 -3.08 24.51 -34.51
CA THR A 359 -2.96 25.04 -35.88
C THR A 359 -1.50 25.08 -36.35
N PRO A 360 -1.24 25.03 -37.70
CA PRO A 360 0.13 25.18 -38.23
C PRO A 360 0.84 26.44 -37.74
N GLN A 361 0.12 27.54 -37.62
CA GLN A 361 0.69 28.81 -37.16
C GLN A 361 1.21 28.71 -35.71
N LYS A 362 0.40 28.10 -34.80
CA LYS A 362 0.80 27.87 -33.42
C LYS A 362 1.93 26.83 -33.32
N ARG A 363 1.92 25.80 -34.15
CA ARG A 363 3.02 24.80 -34.24
C ARG A 363 4.33 25.46 -34.67
N ALA A 364 4.32 26.26 -35.76
CA ALA A 364 5.48 26.98 -36.23
C ALA A 364 6.00 27.97 -35.17
N TRP A 365 5.11 28.75 -34.56
CA TRP A 365 5.48 29.68 -33.48
C TRP A 365 6.10 28.92 -32.28
N GLY A 366 5.50 27.81 -31.84
CA GLY A 366 6.04 26.99 -30.75
C GLY A 366 7.43 26.41 -31.05
N LEU A 367 7.67 25.95 -32.27
CA LEU A 367 8.95 25.43 -32.71
C LEU A 367 10.02 26.54 -32.77
N ARG A 368 9.69 27.72 -33.32
CA ARG A 368 10.60 28.89 -33.33
C ARG A 368 10.97 29.32 -31.91
N LYS A 369 10.02 29.37 -31.01
CA LYS A 369 10.27 29.67 -29.59
C LYS A 369 11.22 28.68 -28.90
N LEU A 370 11.33 27.47 -29.43
CA LEU A 370 12.27 26.42 -29.00
C LEU A 370 13.59 26.45 -29.79
N GLY A 371 13.82 27.47 -30.63
CA GLY A 371 15.07 27.66 -31.36
C GLY A 371 15.15 26.90 -32.69
N VAL A 372 14.00 26.49 -33.27
CA VAL A 372 13.99 25.91 -34.62
C VAL A 372 14.02 27.03 -35.64
N ASP A 373 14.84 26.85 -36.67
CA ASP A 373 14.89 27.74 -37.85
C ASP A 373 13.48 27.97 -38.46
N ASN A 374 13.27 29.12 -39.07
CA ASN A 374 11.99 29.59 -39.57
C ASN A 374 11.39 28.67 -40.64
N ASP A 375 12.21 28.25 -41.62
CA ASP A 375 11.75 27.43 -42.74
C ASP A 375 11.45 26.01 -42.29
N LEU A 376 12.34 25.44 -41.45
CA LEU A 376 12.12 24.12 -40.87
C LEU A 376 10.91 24.10 -39.94
N ALA A 377 10.69 25.15 -39.16
CA ALA A 377 9.53 25.29 -38.30
C ALA A 377 8.23 25.35 -39.10
N LYS A 378 8.22 26.12 -40.18
CA LYS A 378 7.10 26.25 -41.13
C LYS A 378 6.82 24.91 -41.79
N LEU A 379 7.81 24.25 -42.37
CA LEU A 379 7.69 22.93 -43.03
C LEU A 379 7.13 21.88 -42.03
N THR A 380 7.71 21.77 -40.84
CA THR A 380 7.29 20.81 -39.83
C THR A 380 5.85 21.08 -39.36
N SER A 381 5.42 22.34 -39.29
CA SER A 381 4.09 22.71 -38.79
C SER A 381 2.93 22.13 -39.59
N TYR A 382 3.15 21.83 -40.87
CA TYR A 382 2.18 21.22 -41.78
C TYR A 382 2.14 19.69 -41.74
N CYS A 383 2.94 19.03 -40.90
CA CYS A 383 2.91 17.55 -40.76
C CYS A 383 1.58 16.99 -40.22
N GLY A 384 0.63 17.84 -39.88
CA GLY A 384 -0.73 17.48 -39.48
C GLY A 384 -0.77 16.61 -38.22
N ASP A 385 -1.68 15.63 -38.23
CA ASP A 385 -1.98 14.77 -37.07
C ASP A 385 -1.20 13.45 -37.08
N ARG A 386 -0.16 13.33 -37.83
CA ARG A 386 0.76 12.18 -37.84
C ARG A 386 1.63 12.15 -36.57
N TYR A 387 0.99 12.16 -35.42
CA TYR A 387 1.63 12.36 -34.10
C TYR A 387 2.87 11.49 -33.88
N GLU A 388 2.79 10.17 -34.16
CA GLU A 388 3.90 9.24 -33.94
C GLU A 388 5.11 9.60 -34.80
N TRP A 389 4.87 9.87 -36.07
CA TRP A 389 5.92 10.25 -37.02
C TRP A 389 6.54 11.60 -36.64
N VAL A 390 5.74 12.61 -36.36
CA VAL A 390 6.19 13.97 -36.02
C VAL A 390 7.12 13.94 -34.81
N VAL A 391 6.70 13.32 -33.70
CA VAL A 391 7.46 13.34 -32.45
C VAL A 391 8.70 12.46 -32.45
N ARG A 392 8.89 11.60 -33.47
CA ARG A 392 10.05 10.73 -33.59
C ARG A 392 10.97 11.07 -34.75
N ARG A 393 10.43 11.61 -35.86
CA ARG A 393 11.13 11.76 -37.14
C ARG A 393 11.38 13.20 -37.55
N THR A 394 10.82 14.19 -36.83
CA THR A 394 11.04 15.62 -37.13
C THR A 394 11.90 16.31 -36.04
N CYS A 395 12.14 17.59 -36.25
CA CYS A 395 12.86 18.44 -35.28
C CYS A 395 12.17 18.44 -33.87
N VAL A 396 10.88 18.12 -33.77
CA VAL A 396 10.13 18.00 -32.50
C VAL A 396 10.82 17.04 -31.53
N ALA A 397 11.38 15.93 -32.05
CA ALA A 397 12.12 14.98 -31.21
C ALA A 397 13.32 15.57 -30.50
N ARG A 398 14.02 16.47 -31.18
CA ARG A 398 15.26 17.14 -30.70
C ARG A 398 14.93 18.35 -29.83
N VAL A 399 14.04 19.23 -30.28
CA VAL A 399 13.81 20.51 -29.60
C VAL A 399 12.94 20.42 -28.36
N ILE A 400 12.01 19.45 -28.27
CA ILE A 400 11.35 19.15 -27.01
C ILE A 400 12.17 18.07 -26.28
N SER A 401 13.35 18.49 -25.83
CA SER A 401 14.35 17.66 -25.18
C SER A 401 14.03 17.37 -23.70
N LYS A 402 14.87 16.57 -23.05
CA LYS A 402 14.81 16.32 -21.60
C LYS A 402 14.93 17.66 -20.83
N GLU A 403 15.87 18.50 -21.22
CA GLU A 403 16.19 19.77 -20.57
C GLU A 403 14.98 20.74 -20.63
N ILE A 404 14.32 20.83 -21.79
CA ILE A 404 13.12 21.67 -21.94
C ILE A 404 11.97 21.18 -21.07
N LEU A 405 11.75 19.88 -20.96
CA LEU A 405 10.72 19.33 -20.10
C LEU A 405 11.06 19.48 -18.61
N THR A 406 12.35 19.35 -18.25
CA THR A 406 12.84 19.59 -16.88
C THR A 406 12.68 21.06 -16.48
N ARG A 407 12.99 22.01 -17.37
CA ARG A 407 12.73 23.45 -17.12
C ARG A 407 11.23 23.75 -16.90
N ARG A 408 10.35 22.94 -17.49
CA ARG A 408 8.89 23.00 -17.23
C ARG A 408 8.47 22.27 -15.96
N GLY A 409 9.41 21.74 -15.18
CA GLY A 409 9.21 21.09 -13.91
C GLY A 409 8.99 19.57 -13.98
N LEU A 410 9.15 18.91 -15.14
CA LEU A 410 9.05 17.45 -15.23
C LEU A 410 10.24 16.78 -14.55
N VAL A 411 9.95 15.87 -13.62
CA VAL A 411 10.96 15.02 -12.97
C VAL A 411 11.37 13.90 -13.93
N SER A 412 12.67 13.75 -14.20
CA SER A 412 13.20 12.58 -14.89
C SER A 412 13.12 11.36 -13.96
N CYS A 413 12.54 10.26 -14.45
CA CYS A 413 12.45 9.02 -13.71
C CYS A 413 13.85 8.48 -13.39
N LEU A 414 14.77 8.53 -14.36
CA LEU A 414 16.13 8.05 -14.18
C LEU A 414 16.89 8.86 -13.14
N ASP A 415 16.93 10.21 -13.30
CA ASP A 415 17.71 11.05 -12.41
C ASP A 415 17.17 10.96 -10.96
N TYR A 416 15.87 11.00 -10.81
CA TYR A 416 15.24 10.84 -9.49
C TYR A 416 15.52 9.46 -8.87
N TYR A 417 15.46 8.40 -9.67
CA TYR A 417 15.82 7.07 -9.23
C TYR A 417 17.28 6.99 -8.77
N MET A 418 18.22 7.52 -9.55
CA MET A 418 19.64 7.47 -9.19
C MET A 418 19.92 8.13 -7.83
N ILE A 419 19.31 9.30 -7.60
CA ILE A 419 19.41 10.00 -6.30
C ILE A 419 18.80 9.14 -5.17
N ARG A 420 17.60 8.62 -5.36
CA ARG A 420 16.90 7.86 -4.30
C ARG A 420 17.52 6.50 -4.05
N HIS A 421 18.04 5.84 -5.07
CA HIS A 421 18.73 4.56 -4.97
C HIS A 421 20.03 4.69 -4.17
N SER A 422 20.88 5.66 -4.51
CA SER A 422 22.13 5.89 -3.77
C SER A 422 21.91 6.21 -2.30
N LEU A 423 20.85 6.97 -1.95
CA LEU A 423 20.51 7.29 -0.56
C LEU A 423 20.02 6.07 0.25
N LYS A 424 19.62 4.97 -0.39
CA LYS A 424 19.06 3.80 0.27
C LYS A 424 19.99 2.57 0.23
N THR A 425 21.00 2.59 -0.62
CA THR A 425 21.95 1.48 -0.78
C THR A 425 23.35 1.78 -0.23
N ASN A 426 23.62 3.03 0.12
CA ASN A 426 24.77 3.47 0.91
C ASN A 426 24.36 3.57 2.39
#